data_85c50023dc5bdec951bbe41759bb2a83
#
_entry.id   85c50023dc5bdec951bbe41759bb2a83
#
_cell.length_a   1.000
_cell.length_b   1.000
_cell.length_c   1.000
_cell.angle_alpha   90.00
_cell.angle_beta   90.00
_cell.angle_gamma   90.00
#
_symmetry.space_group_name_H-M   'P 1'
#
loop_
_entity.id
_entity.type
_entity.pdbx_description
1 polymer ?
#
loop_
_entity_poly.entity_id
_entity_poly.type
_entity_poly.pdbx_seq_one_letter_code
_entity_poly.pdbx_strand_id
1 'polypeptide(L)'
;MAGNGEFVVDVHTHHVMPNGPWTKNAPDTVQLVLGMVPSCGASNRLECASRAAYLHDLFLASDTTVAMLSDVPSSGVADAPVPFLDQLGTQQLAAQLTHGGAPRVLVHNVIAPNFGDLHARLDEMESAATTGKVAAFKVYTAWGPNGRGFALDDPAMGLPVIQHAHDLGVRTFIAHKGLPLVRFDAAHNRPADIVAASRIFPDMQFVVFHGAWDKNHVEGPYDPNATVGIDTFLRALDDHSVPPNDNVWVDVGTVWREVLRDPTTAAHVLGKLLKRVGRGRVLWGTDAIWYGSPQTQLQAFRAFTISHEFQDLFGYPALTDSVKADVLGLNAARLFHLDVHATRCALATDPLTTARTTAAHLRADGALPAAARPNGPTTRREMLQWLATPATRWTPL
;
A
#
# COMPACT_ATOMS: atom_id res chain seq x y z
N MET A 1 -17.36 0.06 15.78
CA MET A 1 -17.23 -1.31 16.32
C MET A 1 -15.95 -1.87 15.74
N ALA A 2 -14.99 -2.23 16.57
CA ALA A 2 -13.84 -3.00 16.11
C ALA A 2 -14.39 -4.24 15.42
N GLY A 3 -14.03 -4.46 14.15
CA GLY A 3 -14.47 -5.64 13.43
C GLY A 3 -14.04 -6.89 14.21
N ASN A 4 -14.89 -7.86 14.32
CA ASN A 4 -14.85 -9.16 15.02
C ASN A 4 -13.46 -9.83 15.18
N GLY A 5 -12.45 -9.15 15.78
CA GLY A 5 -11.10 -9.69 15.93
C GLY A 5 -10.29 -9.78 14.61
N GLU A 6 -10.70 -9.07 13.57
CA GLU A 6 -9.99 -9.01 12.28
C GLU A 6 -8.60 -8.37 12.45
N PHE A 7 -7.62 -8.89 11.74
CA PHE A 7 -6.24 -8.38 11.74
C PHE A 7 -5.98 -7.67 10.42
N VAL A 8 -5.87 -6.34 10.47
CA VAL A 8 -5.71 -5.52 9.27
C VAL A 8 -4.28 -4.99 9.22
N VAL A 9 -3.56 -5.35 8.16
CA VAL A 9 -2.22 -4.84 7.87
C VAL A 9 -2.27 -4.06 6.56
N ASP A 10 -2.04 -2.76 6.63
CA ASP A 10 -1.95 -1.90 5.47
C ASP A 10 -0.48 -1.81 5.02
N VAL A 11 -0.16 -2.49 3.93
CA VAL A 11 1.24 -2.59 3.45
C VAL A 11 1.71 -1.37 2.68
N HIS A 12 0.81 -0.39 2.41
CA HIS A 12 1.11 0.74 1.55
C HIS A 12 0.56 2.03 2.14
N THR A 13 1.39 2.70 2.91
CA THR A 13 0.99 3.95 3.58
C THR A 13 2.11 4.99 3.55
N HIS A 14 1.73 6.24 3.65
CA HIS A 14 2.60 7.40 3.53
C HIS A 14 2.21 8.50 4.52
N HIS A 15 3.17 9.33 4.88
CA HIS A 15 2.95 10.68 5.39
C HIS A 15 4.07 11.60 4.90
N VAL A 16 4.05 12.86 5.24
CA VAL A 16 5.12 13.80 4.94
C VAL A 16 5.57 14.56 6.19
N MET A 17 6.76 15.15 6.12
CA MET A 17 7.23 16.14 7.08
C MET A 17 6.86 17.54 6.55
N PRO A 18 5.81 18.21 7.09
CA PRO A 18 5.23 19.43 6.49
C PRO A 18 6.19 20.59 6.35
N ASN A 19 7.24 20.63 7.17
CA ASN A 19 8.27 21.67 7.20
C ASN A 19 9.66 21.13 6.85
N GLY A 20 9.75 19.93 6.27
CA GLY A 20 11.01 19.31 5.85
C GLY A 20 11.69 20.05 4.70
N PRO A 21 13.00 19.81 4.49
CA PRO A 21 13.76 20.46 3.39
C PRO A 21 13.15 20.21 2.01
N TRP A 22 12.52 19.06 1.78
CA TRP A 22 11.87 18.67 0.55
C TRP A 22 10.84 19.70 0.06
N THR A 23 10.21 20.47 0.97
CA THR A 23 9.22 21.49 0.60
C THR A 23 9.82 22.61 -0.25
N LYS A 24 11.14 22.81 -0.17
CA LYS A 24 11.91 23.74 -1.00
C LYS A 24 12.60 23.04 -2.16
N ASN A 25 13.10 21.83 -1.93
CA ASN A 25 13.97 21.12 -2.86
C ASN A 25 13.19 20.33 -3.93
N ALA A 26 11.94 19.94 -3.63
CA ALA A 26 11.09 19.14 -4.51
C ALA A 26 9.70 19.79 -4.71
N PRO A 27 9.61 20.99 -5.29
CA PRO A 27 8.34 21.74 -5.42
C PRO A 27 7.27 20.97 -6.20
N ASP A 28 7.66 20.14 -7.16
CA ASP A 28 6.72 19.33 -7.92
C ASP A 28 6.12 18.19 -7.08
N THR A 29 6.92 17.60 -6.18
CA THR A 29 6.43 16.63 -5.23
C THR A 29 5.46 17.29 -4.24
N VAL A 30 5.73 18.54 -3.83
CA VAL A 30 4.80 19.33 -3.01
C VAL A 30 3.46 19.48 -3.72
N GLN A 31 3.46 19.87 -5.00
CA GLN A 31 2.23 20.05 -5.78
C GLN A 31 1.47 18.72 -5.95
N LEU A 32 2.19 17.62 -6.17
CA LEU A 32 1.60 16.30 -6.27
C LEU A 32 0.89 15.92 -4.94
N VAL A 33 1.56 16.08 -3.81
CA VAL A 33 1.00 15.80 -2.48
C VAL A 33 -0.22 16.68 -2.20
N LEU A 34 -0.11 18.00 -2.45
CA LEU A 34 -1.24 18.94 -2.29
C LEU A 34 -2.41 18.62 -3.20
N GLY A 35 -2.17 18.00 -4.36
CA GLY A 35 -3.22 17.56 -5.29
C GLY A 35 -4.01 16.34 -4.77
N MET A 36 -3.43 15.53 -3.90
CA MET A 36 -4.04 14.30 -3.39
C MET A 36 -4.66 14.47 -1.99
N VAL A 37 -3.98 15.21 -1.11
CA VAL A 37 -4.34 15.28 0.31
C VAL A 37 -5.60 16.12 0.54
N PRO A 38 -6.62 15.57 1.24
CA PRO A 38 -7.83 16.32 1.60
C PRO A 38 -7.51 17.51 2.50
N SER A 39 -8.33 18.55 2.45
CA SER A 39 -8.25 19.65 3.39
C SER A 39 -8.73 19.21 4.77
N CYS A 40 -7.97 19.52 5.81
CA CYS A 40 -8.32 19.29 7.21
C CYS A 40 -8.52 20.58 8.01
N GLY A 41 -8.55 21.74 7.32
CA GLY A 41 -8.69 23.05 7.96
C GLY A 41 -7.38 23.66 8.46
N ALA A 42 -6.24 22.98 8.33
CA ALA A 42 -4.94 23.54 8.67
C ALA A 42 -4.53 24.65 7.67
N SER A 43 -3.86 25.71 8.17
CA SER A 43 -3.34 26.80 7.33
C SER A 43 -2.25 26.32 6.36
N ASN A 44 -1.37 25.44 6.82
CA ASN A 44 -0.46 24.68 5.97
C ASN A 44 -1.12 23.34 5.63
N ARG A 45 -1.58 23.17 4.40
CA ARG A 45 -2.29 21.97 3.98
C ARG A 45 -1.45 20.70 4.05
N LEU A 46 -0.13 20.78 4.05
CA LEU A 46 0.76 19.62 4.25
C LEU A 46 0.62 19.02 5.65
N GLU A 47 0.12 19.81 6.65
CA GLU A 47 -0.19 19.28 7.98
C GLU A 47 -1.28 18.20 7.93
N CYS A 48 -2.16 18.24 6.94
CA CYS A 48 -3.17 17.20 6.74
C CYS A 48 -2.60 15.85 6.29
N ALA A 49 -1.30 15.81 5.93
CA ALA A 49 -0.55 14.59 5.65
C ALA A 49 0.63 14.39 6.63
N SER A 50 0.63 15.08 7.78
CA SER A 50 1.69 14.97 8.77
C SER A 50 1.73 13.62 9.50
N ARG A 51 2.79 13.37 10.25
CA ARG A 51 2.90 12.23 11.18
C ARG A 51 1.70 12.12 12.12
N ALA A 52 1.22 13.24 12.64
CA ALA A 52 0.05 13.27 13.54
C ALA A 52 -1.24 12.84 12.80
N ALA A 53 -1.46 13.37 11.59
CA ALA A 53 -2.57 12.97 10.74
C ALA A 53 -2.48 11.47 10.38
N TYR A 54 -1.29 10.97 10.07
CA TYR A 54 -1.03 9.57 9.79
C TYR A 54 -1.44 8.64 10.95
N LEU A 55 -0.99 8.94 12.16
CA LEU A 55 -1.34 8.13 13.35
C LEU A 55 -2.84 8.21 13.65
N HIS A 56 -3.44 9.39 13.47
CA HIS A 56 -4.88 9.57 13.64
C HIS A 56 -5.68 8.78 12.61
N ASP A 57 -5.40 8.94 11.33
CA ASP A 57 -6.22 8.39 10.24
C ASP A 57 -6.11 6.86 10.18
N LEU A 58 -4.92 6.31 10.44
CA LEU A 58 -4.74 4.86 10.42
C LEU A 58 -5.21 4.17 11.71
N PHE A 59 -4.92 4.72 12.89
CA PHE A 59 -5.11 3.98 14.13
C PHE A 59 -6.26 4.48 15.02
N LEU A 60 -6.71 5.73 14.85
CA LEU A 60 -7.86 6.27 15.59
C LEU A 60 -9.12 6.32 14.71
N ALA A 61 -8.98 6.63 13.43
CA ALA A 61 -10.09 6.79 12.50
C ALA A 61 -10.31 5.58 11.58
N SER A 62 -9.50 4.52 11.68
CA SER A 62 -9.70 3.27 10.93
C SER A 62 -9.44 2.02 11.77
N ASP A 63 -9.79 0.86 11.21
CA ASP A 63 -9.57 -0.46 11.83
C ASP A 63 -8.17 -1.02 11.51
N THR A 64 -7.26 -0.23 10.95
CA THR A 64 -5.89 -0.66 10.67
C THR A 64 -5.19 -1.06 11.97
N THR A 65 -4.64 -2.26 12.00
CA THR A 65 -3.90 -2.82 13.15
C THR A 65 -2.43 -2.50 13.06
N VAL A 66 -1.83 -2.76 11.91
CA VAL A 66 -0.42 -2.49 11.59
C VAL A 66 -0.36 -1.78 10.23
N ALA A 67 0.55 -0.83 10.08
CA ALA A 67 0.77 -0.13 8.83
C ALA A 67 2.25 -0.18 8.43
N MET A 68 2.52 -0.19 7.12
CA MET A 68 3.86 -0.09 6.59
C MET A 68 4.08 1.29 5.98
N LEU A 69 4.94 2.06 6.61
CA LEU A 69 5.29 3.41 6.19
C LEU A 69 6.38 3.38 5.13
N SER A 70 6.16 4.09 4.05
CA SER A 70 7.08 4.23 2.93
C SER A 70 7.23 5.71 2.56
N ASP A 71 8.41 6.09 2.06
CA ASP A 71 8.56 7.36 1.36
C ASP A 71 8.01 7.28 -0.06
N VAL A 72 7.89 8.43 -0.71
CA VAL A 72 7.63 8.57 -2.14
C VAL A 72 8.96 8.72 -2.90
N PRO A 73 8.97 8.71 -4.27
CA PRO A 73 10.22 8.85 -5.01
C PRO A 73 10.95 10.15 -4.64
N SER A 74 12.21 10.00 -4.28
CA SER A 74 13.11 11.11 -3.96
C SER A 74 14.52 10.78 -4.45
N SER A 75 15.31 11.81 -4.84
CA SER A 75 16.68 11.61 -5.32
C SER A 75 17.69 11.43 -4.18
N GLY A 76 17.27 11.72 -2.96
CA GLY A 76 18.08 11.61 -1.74
C GLY A 76 17.37 12.23 -0.55
N VAL A 77 18.02 12.22 0.60
CA VAL A 77 17.46 12.67 1.89
C VAL A 77 16.93 14.12 1.86
N ALA A 78 17.57 15.00 1.07
CA ALA A 78 17.24 16.43 1.04
C ALA A 78 15.91 16.74 0.34
N ASP A 79 15.44 15.89 -0.55
CA ASP A 79 14.18 16.01 -1.28
C ASP A 79 13.15 14.92 -0.92
N ALA A 80 13.48 14.08 0.05
CA ALA A 80 12.60 13.05 0.58
C ALA A 80 11.50 13.65 1.49
N PRO A 81 10.21 13.45 1.20
CA PRO A 81 9.11 13.90 2.05
C PRO A 81 9.10 13.30 3.45
N VAL A 82 9.55 12.06 3.61
CA VAL A 82 9.75 11.41 4.91
C VAL A 82 11.03 10.56 4.90
N PRO A 83 12.21 11.18 5.11
CA PRO A 83 13.47 10.47 5.15
C PRO A 83 13.45 9.26 6.08
N PHE A 84 14.27 8.26 5.83
CA PHE A 84 14.25 6.99 6.58
C PHE A 84 14.35 7.18 8.09
N LEU A 85 15.17 8.12 8.57
CA LEU A 85 15.27 8.42 10.01
C LEU A 85 13.96 9.01 10.57
N ASP A 86 13.22 9.79 9.80
CA ASP A 86 11.91 10.30 10.20
C ASP A 86 10.84 9.21 10.21
N GLN A 87 10.94 8.23 9.31
CA GLN A 87 10.11 7.02 9.35
C GLN A 87 10.38 6.22 10.64
N LEU A 88 11.64 6.04 11.02
CA LEU A 88 12.01 5.41 12.29
C LEU A 88 11.47 6.20 13.50
N GLY A 89 11.50 7.53 13.44
CA GLY A 89 10.88 8.39 14.45
C GLY A 89 9.36 8.17 14.56
N THR A 90 8.69 7.93 13.43
CA THR A 90 7.26 7.58 13.41
C THR A 90 7.00 6.19 14.00
N GLN A 91 7.81 5.21 13.63
CA GLN A 91 7.76 3.85 14.20
C GLN A 91 7.95 3.89 15.73
N GLN A 92 8.95 4.63 16.19
CA GLN A 92 9.24 4.77 17.62
C GLN A 92 8.09 5.45 18.38
N LEU A 93 7.53 6.52 17.82
CA LEU A 93 6.37 7.20 18.43
C LEU A 93 5.17 6.25 18.52
N ALA A 94 4.87 5.52 17.45
CA ALA A 94 3.80 4.53 17.46
C ALA A 94 4.04 3.44 18.52
N ALA A 95 5.29 2.97 18.68
CA ALA A 95 5.66 1.98 19.69
C ALA A 95 5.49 2.52 21.13
N GLN A 96 5.73 3.81 21.36
CA GLN A 96 5.49 4.45 22.67
C GLN A 96 3.99 4.56 23.02
N LEU A 97 3.13 4.57 21.99
CA LEU A 97 1.68 4.60 22.14
C LEU A 97 1.05 3.18 22.22
N THR A 98 1.87 2.13 22.34
CA THR A 98 1.40 0.74 22.44
C THR A 98 1.96 0.07 23.69
N HIS A 99 1.26 -0.96 24.18
CA HIS A 99 1.76 -1.79 25.28
C HIS A 99 2.67 -2.91 24.75
N GLY A 100 3.73 -3.20 25.50
CA GLY A 100 4.58 -4.35 25.23
C GLY A 100 5.42 -4.31 23.95
N GLY A 101 5.56 -3.11 23.32
CA GLY A 101 6.39 -2.94 22.14
C GLY A 101 5.86 -3.61 20.87
N ALA A 102 4.56 -3.94 20.82
CA ALA A 102 3.94 -4.49 19.61
C ALA A 102 4.07 -3.51 18.44
N PRO A 103 4.48 -3.96 17.24
CA PRO A 103 4.66 -3.08 16.11
C PRO A 103 3.32 -2.60 15.56
N ARG A 104 3.07 -1.30 15.57
CA ARG A 104 1.98 -0.68 14.79
C ARG A 104 2.47 -0.13 13.46
N VAL A 105 3.75 0.26 13.40
CA VAL A 105 4.35 0.78 12.18
C VAL A 105 5.62 0.00 11.88
N LEU A 106 5.71 -0.54 10.67
CA LEU A 106 6.93 -1.04 10.05
C LEU A 106 7.36 -0.06 8.97
N VAL A 107 8.61 -0.13 8.53
CA VAL A 107 9.14 0.84 7.57
C VAL A 107 9.75 0.14 6.35
N HIS A 108 9.51 0.73 5.18
CA HIS A 108 10.22 0.41 3.96
C HIS A 108 11.33 1.43 3.73
N ASN A 109 12.53 0.97 3.41
CA ASN A 109 13.57 1.89 2.96
C ASN A 109 13.46 2.06 1.44
N VAL A 110 13.18 3.28 1.00
CA VAL A 110 13.09 3.64 -0.43
C VAL A 110 14.46 3.96 -0.96
N ILE A 111 14.84 3.32 -2.06
CA ILE A 111 16.12 3.52 -2.74
C ILE A 111 15.89 4.00 -4.17
N ALA A 112 16.69 4.97 -4.59
CA ALA A 112 16.75 5.49 -5.96
C ALA A 112 18.12 5.20 -6.58
N PRO A 113 18.39 3.96 -7.04
CA PRO A 113 19.72 3.53 -7.46
C PRO A 113 20.22 4.23 -8.70
N ASN A 114 19.33 4.79 -9.50
CA ASN A 114 19.61 5.54 -10.72
C ASN A 114 19.93 7.04 -10.50
N PHE A 115 20.06 7.47 -9.24
CA PHE A 115 20.49 8.82 -8.91
C PHE A 115 21.91 8.82 -8.30
N GLY A 116 22.87 9.41 -9.01
CA GLY A 116 24.25 9.51 -8.56
C GLY A 116 25.04 8.21 -8.73
N ASP A 117 25.91 7.92 -7.77
CA ASP A 117 26.74 6.73 -7.78
C ASP A 117 26.00 5.53 -7.15
N LEU A 118 25.97 4.41 -7.86
CA LEU A 118 25.33 3.18 -7.38
C LEU A 118 25.97 2.67 -6.08
N HIS A 119 27.29 2.73 -5.94
CA HIS A 119 27.95 2.27 -4.70
C HIS A 119 27.50 3.07 -3.49
N ALA A 120 27.37 4.39 -3.62
CA ALA A 120 26.84 5.22 -2.55
C ALA A 120 25.39 4.85 -2.18
N ARG A 121 24.57 4.43 -3.15
CA ARG A 121 23.21 3.94 -2.88
C ARG A 121 23.21 2.60 -2.15
N LEU A 122 24.13 1.70 -2.49
CA LEU A 122 24.31 0.43 -1.77
C LEU A 122 24.78 0.66 -0.33
N ASP A 123 25.70 1.60 -0.11
CA ASP A 123 26.14 2.00 1.26
C ASP A 123 24.97 2.57 2.09
N GLU A 124 24.05 3.32 1.47
CA GLU A 124 22.82 3.77 2.12
C GLU A 124 21.89 2.61 2.51
N MET A 125 21.77 1.58 1.66
CA MET A 125 21.01 0.37 1.99
C MET A 125 21.64 -0.36 3.19
N GLU A 126 22.97 -0.51 3.22
CA GLU A 126 23.69 -1.12 4.34
C GLU A 126 23.46 -0.34 5.62
N SER A 127 23.62 0.99 5.56
CA SER A 127 23.37 1.88 6.71
C SER A 127 21.96 1.75 7.25
N ALA A 128 20.97 1.66 6.38
CA ALA A 128 19.58 1.43 6.79
C ALA A 128 19.38 0.04 7.40
N ALA A 129 19.95 -1.00 6.80
CA ALA A 129 19.82 -2.39 7.27
C ALA A 129 20.45 -2.61 8.64
N THR A 130 21.58 -1.92 8.96
CA THR A 130 22.23 -2.00 10.29
C THR A 130 21.32 -1.57 11.44
N THR A 131 20.27 -0.80 11.17
CA THR A 131 19.26 -0.44 12.20
C THR A 131 18.43 -1.65 12.65
N GLY A 132 18.39 -2.74 11.88
CA GLY A 132 17.53 -3.89 12.10
C GLY A 132 16.03 -3.58 11.98
N LYS A 133 15.67 -2.46 11.33
CA LYS A 133 14.27 -1.97 11.23
C LYS A 133 13.69 -2.00 9.83
N VAL A 134 14.49 -2.26 8.81
CA VAL A 134 14.04 -2.32 7.41
C VAL A 134 13.19 -3.57 7.21
N ALA A 135 11.88 -3.41 6.98
CA ALA A 135 10.99 -4.52 6.67
C ALA A 135 11.09 -4.94 5.20
N ALA A 136 11.37 -3.99 4.31
CA ALA A 136 11.60 -4.21 2.89
C ALA A 136 12.38 -3.05 2.29
N PHE A 137 13.09 -3.31 1.19
CA PHE A 137 13.55 -2.26 0.29
C PHE A 137 12.51 -1.98 -0.79
N LYS A 138 12.30 -0.71 -1.12
CA LYS A 138 11.34 -0.27 -2.13
C LYS A 138 11.99 0.62 -3.17
N VAL A 139 11.60 0.44 -4.43
CA VAL A 139 12.04 1.25 -5.55
C VAL A 139 10.88 1.76 -6.40
N TYR A 140 11.12 2.87 -7.07
CA TYR A 140 10.24 3.44 -8.09
C TYR A 140 10.96 3.37 -9.44
N THR A 141 10.85 2.23 -10.10
CA THR A 141 11.62 1.93 -11.33
C THR A 141 11.32 2.88 -12.49
N ALA A 142 10.11 3.43 -12.52
CA ALA A 142 9.69 4.39 -13.54
C ALA A 142 10.16 5.83 -13.27
N TRP A 143 10.78 6.10 -12.13
CA TRP A 143 11.23 7.43 -11.76
C TRP A 143 12.75 7.54 -11.82
N GLY A 144 13.26 8.67 -12.32
CA GLY A 144 14.69 8.85 -12.41
C GLY A 144 15.12 10.16 -13.05
N PRO A 145 16.43 10.41 -13.14
CA PRO A 145 16.99 11.62 -13.70
C PRO A 145 16.56 11.78 -15.16
N ASN A 146 16.21 13.01 -15.54
CA ASN A 146 15.72 13.34 -16.89
C ASN A 146 14.51 12.51 -17.35
N GLY A 147 13.69 12.04 -16.40
CA GLY A 147 12.50 11.21 -16.70
C GLY A 147 12.84 9.80 -17.20
N ARG A 148 14.03 9.28 -16.92
CA ARG A 148 14.45 7.92 -17.27
C ARG A 148 14.44 7.01 -16.06
N GLY A 149 13.66 5.95 -16.16
CA GLY A 149 13.62 4.86 -15.19
C GLY A 149 14.78 3.86 -15.38
N PHE A 150 14.68 2.74 -14.68
CA PHE A 150 15.60 1.60 -14.80
C PHE A 150 14.82 0.29 -14.69
N ALA A 151 15.41 -0.82 -15.17
CA ALA A 151 14.80 -2.13 -15.07
C ALA A 151 15.40 -2.93 -13.89
N LEU A 152 14.58 -3.74 -13.22
CA LEU A 152 15.01 -4.58 -12.09
C LEU A 152 15.83 -5.81 -12.55
N ASP A 153 15.65 -6.26 -13.77
CA ASP A 153 16.42 -7.33 -14.39
C ASP A 153 17.68 -6.83 -15.12
N ASP A 154 17.98 -5.52 -15.04
CA ASP A 154 19.22 -4.95 -15.59
C ASP A 154 20.43 -5.42 -14.79
N PRO A 155 21.44 -6.09 -15.43
CA PRO A 155 22.62 -6.58 -14.76
C PRO A 155 23.56 -5.46 -14.24
N ALA A 156 23.42 -4.24 -14.75
CA ALA A 156 24.27 -3.11 -14.32
C ALA A 156 23.68 -2.34 -13.12
N MET A 157 22.39 -2.45 -12.86
CA MET A 157 21.73 -1.67 -11.81
C MET A 157 20.73 -2.47 -10.99
N GLY A 158 19.66 -3.00 -11.60
CA GLY A 158 18.58 -3.66 -10.87
C GLY A 158 19.02 -4.91 -10.12
N LEU A 159 19.71 -5.84 -10.82
CA LEU A 159 20.18 -7.07 -10.18
C LEU A 159 21.20 -6.82 -9.07
N PRO A 160 22.21 -5.91 -9.19
CA PRO A 160 23.08 -5.56 -8.07
C PRO A 160 22.35 -5.03 -6.84
N VAL A 161 21.31 -4.21 -6.99
CA VAL A 161 20.52 -3.68 -5.87
C VAL A 161 19.74 -4.80 -5.17
N ILE A 162 19.13 -5.71 -5.92
CA ILE A 162 18.42 -6.86 -5.37
C ILE A 162 19.40 -7.82 -4.67
N GLN A 163 20.55 -8.10 -5.29
CA GLN A 163 21.59 -8.92 -4.69
C GLN A 163 22.07 -8.32 -3.37
N HIS A 164 22.28 -7.01 -3.34
CA HIS A 164 22.71 -6.33 -2.11
C HIS A 164 21.64 -6.42 -1.01
N ALA A 165 20.37 -6.22 -1.34
CA ALA A 165 19.27 -6.43 -0.39
C ALA A 165 19.27 -7.87 0.18
N HIS A 166 19.49 -8.86 -0.69
CA HIS A 166 19.61 -10.25 -0.31
C HIS A 166 20.80 -10.50 0.65
N ASP A 167 21.98 -9.96 0.35
CA ASP A 167 23.19 -10.11 1.17
C ASP A 167 23.05 -9.45 2.54
N LEU A 168 22.30 -8.35 2.62
CA LEU A 168 21.91 -7.69 3.88
C LEU A 168 20.85 -8.45 4.68
N GLY A 169 20.32 -9.56 4.17
CA GLY A 169 19.32 -10.36 4.86
C GLY A 169 17.89 -9.83 4.75
N VAL A 170 17.64 -8.77 3.97
CA VAL A 170 16.29 -8.23 3.73
C VAL A 170 15.68 -8.98 2.54
N ARG A 171 14.72 -9.85 2.83
CA ARG A 171 14.16 -10.80 1.84
C ARG A 171 12.95 -10.28 1.07
N THR A 172 12.41 -9.12 1.43
CA THR A 172 11.28 -8.51 0.73
C THR A 172 11.73 -7.31 -0.08
N PHE A 173 11.42 -7.34 -1.38
CA PHE A 173 11.74 -6.28 -2.32
C PHE A 173 10.46 -5.79 -3.00
N ILE A 174 10.23 -4.48 -3.01
CA ILE A 174 8.99 -3.86 -3.46
C ILE A 174 9.29 -2.95 -4.65
N ALA A 175 8.48 -3.02 -5.69
CA ALA A 175 8.53 -2.05 -6.77
C ALA A 175 7.17 -1.43 -7.06
N HIS A 176 7.14 -0.11 -7.22
CA HIS A 176 6.00 0.60 -7.78
C HIS A 176 5.87 0.25 -9.26
N LYS A 177 4.76 -0.38 -9.65
CA LYS A 177 4.45 -0.79 -11.02
C LYS A 177 2.96 -0.57 -11.29
N GLY A 178 2.65 0.25 -12.23
CA GLY A 178 1.29 0.75 -12.48
C GLY A 178 1.11 2.16 -11.94
N LEU A 179 -0.15 2.61 -11.84
CA LEU A 179 -0.51 3.96 -11.41
C LEU A 179 0.45 5.02 -11.99
N PRO A 180 0.47 5.23 -13.32
CA PRO A 180 1.44 6.11 -13.94
C PRO A 180 1.26 7.56 -13.44
N LEU A 181 2.32 8.12 -12.86
CA LEU A 181 2.39 9.52 -12.48
C LEU A 181 3.04 10.34 -13.59
N VAL A 182 2.80 11.66 -13.60
CA VAL A 182 3.12 12.59 -14.72
C VAL A 182 4.58 12.52 -15.21
N ARG A 183 5.52 12.11 -14.35
CA ARG A 183 6.96 12.04 -14.67
C ARG A 183 7.51 10.63 -14.76
N PHE A 184 6.64 9.62 -14.78
CA PHE A 184 7.07 8.25 -14.83
C PHE A 184 7.40 7.82 -16.27
N ASP A 185 8.53 7.15 -16.42
CA ASP A 185 8.92 6.44 -17.63
C ASP A 185 8.00 5.24 -17.83
N ALA A 186 7.13 5.31 -18.84
CA ALA A 186 6.15 4.29 -19.11
C ALA A 186 6.75 2.90 -19.40
N ALA A 187 7.96 2.85 -19.97
CA ALA A 187 8.65 1.59 -20.27
C ALA A 187 9.03 0.86 -18.97
N HIS A 188 9.51 1.59 -17.96
CA HIS A 188 9.96 1.05 -16.69
C HIS A 188 8.85 0.94 -15.63
N ASN A 189 7.62 1.38 -15.96
CA ASN A 189 6.44 1.19 -15.11
C ASN A 189 5.76 -0.17 -15.33
N ARG A 190 6.20 -0.94 -16.32
CA ARG A 190 5.71 -2.29 -16.62
C ARG A 190 6.32 -3.32 -15.66
N PRO A 191 5.58 -4.38 -15.29
CA PRO A 191 6.01 -5.31 -14.24
C PRO A 191 6.87 -6.49 -14.72
N ALA A 192 7.20 -6.60 -16.00
CA ALA A 192 7.94 -7.76 -16.54
C ALA A 192 9.31 -7.94 -15.87
N ASP A 193 10.02 -6.85 -15.60
CA ASP A 193 11.35 -6.85 -14.99
C ASP A 193 11.38 -7.40 -13.55
N ILE A 194 10.38 -7.03 -12.71
CA ILE A 194 10.30 -7.55 -11.33
C ILE A 194 9.92 -9.04 -11.33
N VAL A 195 9.10 -9.47 -12.29
CA VAL A 195 8.75 -10.89 -12.46
C VAL A 195 9.98 -11.68 -12.94
N ALA A 196 10.75 -11.15 -13.90
CA ALA A 196 12.01 -11.74 -14.35
C ALA A 196 13.00 -11.85 -13.19
N ALA A 197 13.20 -10.78 -12.41
CA ALA A 197 14.07 -10.77 -11.23
C ALA A 197 13.65 -11.82 -10.17
N SER A 198 12.35 -12.07 -10.00
CA SER A 198 11.85 -13.08 -9.05
C SER A 198 12.31 -14.51 -9.39
N ARG A 199 12.62 -14.78 -10.64
CA ARG A 199 13.14 -16.08 -11.07
C ARG A 199 14.64 -16.24 -10.84
N ILE A 200 15.36 -15.10 -10.76
CA ILE A 200 16.79 -15.07 -10.46
C ILE A 200 17.04 -15.23 -8.95
N PHE A 201 16.12 -14.68 -8.12
CA PHE A 201 16.20 -14.72 -6.66
C PHE A 201 15.00 -15.46 -6.05
N PRO A 202 14.95 -16.79 -6.13
CA PRO A 202 13.76 -17.58 -5.74
C PRO A 202 13.50 -17.60 -4.23
N ASP A 203 14.48 -17.26 -3.39
CA ASP A 203 14.36 -17.15 -1.93
C ASP A 203 13.99 -15.74 -1.45
N MET A 204 13.86 -14.76 -2.35
CA MET A 204 13.33 -13.44 -2.07
C MET A 204 11.82 -13.36 -2.36
N GLN A 205 11.15 -12.40 -1.75
CA GLN A 205 9.75 -12.09 -1.96
C GLN A 205 9.62 -10.75 -2.71
N PHE A 206 8.93 -10.74 -3.83
CA PHE A 206 8.79 -9.57 -4.69
C PHE A 206 7.36 -9.04 -4.64
N VAL A 207 7.18 -7.77 -4.28
CA VAL A 207 5.86 -7.16 -4.17
C VAL A 207 5.67 -6.11 -5.26
N VAL A 208 4.66 -6.33 -6.07
CA VAL A 208 4.25 -5.44 -7.17
C VAL A 208 3.20 -4.48 -6.65
N PHE A 209 3.60 -3.25 -6.29
CA PHE A 209 2.64 -2.25 -5.84
C PHE A 209 1.80 -1.77 -7.02
N HIS A 210 0.47 -1.64 -6.78
CA HIS A 210 -0.57 -1.30 -7.75
C HIS A 210 -0.83 -2.33 -8.85
N GLY A 211 -0.12 -3.47 -8.88
CA GLY A 211 -0.40 -4.57 -9.80
C GLY A 211 -0.40 -4.20 -11.30
N ALA A 212 0.39 -3.21 -11.71
CA ALA A 212 0.38 -2.62 -13.06
C ALA A 212 -0.93 -1.90 -13.46
N TRP A 213 -1.83 -1.62 -12.50
CA TRP A 213 -3.08 -0.94 -12.77
C TRP A 213 -2.86 0.45 -13.42
N ASP A 214 -3.67 0.77 -14.43
CA ASP A 214 -3.67 2.07 -15.09
C ASP A 214 -5.06 2.73 -14.92
N LYS A 215 -5.10 3.92 -14.35
CA LYS A 215 -6.34 4.67 -14.11
C LYS A 215 -7.12 5.04 -15.37
N ASN A 216 -6.46 5.03 -16.54
CA ASN A 216 -7.06 5.33 -17.83
C ASN A 216 -7.55 4.08 -18.57
N HIS A 217 -7.36 2.89 -17.98
CA HIS A 217 -7.79 1.61 -18.53
C HIS A 217 -8.90 1.00 -17.68
N VAL A 218 -9.98 0.58 -18.31
CA VAL A 218 -11.07 -0.15 -17.65
C VAL A 218 -10.74 -1.63 -17.63
N GLU A 219 -10.54 -2.19 -16.46
CA GLU A 219 -10.25 -3.62 -16.31
C GLU A 219 -11.46 -4.49 -16.61
N GLY A 220 -11.29 -5.42 -17.54
CA GLY A 220 -12.26 -6.43 -17.94
C GLY A 220 -11.80 -7.85 -17.62
N PRO A 221 -12.38 -8.87 -18.30
CA PRO A 221 -11.83 -10.23 -18.31
C PRO A 221 -10.36 -10.23 -18.74
N TYR A 222 -9.62 -11.27 -18.36
CA TYR A 222 -8.21 -11.38 -18.73
C TYR A 222 -8.02 -11.40 -20.26
N ASP A 223 -7.22 -10.47 -20.76
CA ASP A 223 -6.79 -10.37 -22.15
C ASP A 223 -5.25 -10.56 -22.23
N PRO A 224 -4.77 -11.69 -22.79
CA PRO A 224 -3.34 -11.94 -22.96
C PRO A 224 -2.65 -10.97 -23.92
N ASN A 225 -3.40 -10.22 -24.72
CA ASN A 225 -2.87 -9.23 -25.67
C ASN A 225 -2.90 -7.80 -25.13
N ALA A 226 -3.39 -7.58 -23.91
CA ALA A 226 -3.44 -6.26 -23.31
C ALA A 226 -2.03 -5.63 -23.25
N THR A 227 -1.94 -4.34 -23.55
CA THR A 227 -0.67 -3.58 -23.52
C THR A 227 -0.55 -2.67 -22.30
N VAL A 228 -1.65 -2.54 -21.53
CA VAL A 228 -1.77 -1.74 -20.30
C VAL A 228 -2.60 -2.49 -19.27
N GLY A 229 -2.54 -2.04 -18.02
CA GLY A 229 -3.37 -2.59 -16.95
C GLY A 229 -2.83 -3.88 -16.33
N ILE A 230 -3.63 -4.44 -15.44
CA ILE A 230 -3.31 -5.63 -14.63
C ILE A 230 -2.96 -6.83 -15.50
N ASP A 231 -3.56 -6.96 -16.68
CA ASP A 231 -3.31 -8.08 -17.57
C ASP A 231 -1.86 -8.16 -18.05
N THR A 232 -1.15 -7.04 -18.12
CA THR A 232 0.29 -7.03 -18.41
C THR A 232 1.11 -7.69 -17.30
N PHE A 233 0.68 -7.55 -16.04
CA PHE A 233 1.29 -8.22 -14.90
C PHE A 233 1.00 -9.73 -14.93
N LEU A 234 -0.24 -10.09 -15.17
CA LEU A 234 -0.64 -11.50 -15.22
C LEU A 234 0.05 -12.24 -16.37
N ARG A 235 0.18 -11.60 -17.53
CA ARG A 235 0.95 -12.14 -18.65
C ARG A 235 2.43 -12.31 -18.29
N ALA A 236 3.05 -11.34 -17.61
CA ALA A 236 4.43 -11.48 -17.17
C ALA A 236 4.62 -12.71 -16.27
N LEU A 237 3.66 -13.01 -15.38
CA LEU A 237 3.69 -14.24 -14.59
C LEU A 237 3.60 -15.50 -15.47
N ASP A 238 2.80 -15.47 -16.54
CA ASP A 238 2.69 -16.58 -17.50
C ASP A 238 4.00 -16.74 -18.28
N ASP A 239 4.53 -15.66 -18.84
CA ASP A 239 5.76 -15.65 -19.66
C ASP A 239 6.97 -16.19 -18.88
N HIS A 240 7.03 -15.91 -17.58
CA HIS A 240 8.11 -16.40 -16.71
C HIS A 240 7.76 -17.65 -15.90
N SER A 241 6.63 -18.29 -16.20
CA SER A 241 6.17 -19.53 -15.57
C SER A 241 6.12 -19.45 -14.03
N VAL A 242 5.69 -18.31 -13.48
CA VAL A 242 5.51 -18.12 -12.05
C VAL A 242 4.15 -18.71 -11.64
N PRO A 243 4.09 -19.78 -10.83
CA PRO A 243 2.80 -20.35 -10.43
C PRO A 243 2.08 -19.49 -9.38
N PRO A 244 0.76 -19.65 -9.21
CA PRO A 244 0.04 -19.01 -8.12
C PRO A 244 0.62 -19.36 -6.75
N ASN A 245 0.66 -18.38 -5.84
CA ASN A 245 1.22 -18.49 -4.50
C ASN A 245 2.74 -18.76 -4.43
N ASP A 246 3.49 -18.40 -5.46
CA ASP A 246 4.96 -18.40 -5.44
C ASP A 246 5.50 -17.14 -4.72
N ASN A 247 6.67 -16.65 -5.09
CA ASN A 247 7.37 -15.55 -4.45
C ASN A 247 7.02 -14.14 -4.99
N VAL A 248 6.02 -14.03 -5.88
CA VAL A 248 5.51 -12.74 -6.38
C VAL A 248 4.18 -12.39 -5.74
N TRP A 249 4.11 -11.20 -5.16
CA TRP A 249 2.98 -10.66 -4.44
C TRP A 249 2.44 -9.40 -5.13
N VAL A 250 1.22 -9.03 -4.81
CA VAL A 250 0.61 -7.80 -5.33
C VAL A 250 -0.18 -7.10 -4.23
N ASP A 251 -0.11 -5.78 -4.16
CA ASP A 251 -1.02 -4.99 -3.34
C ASP A 251 -2.16 -4.39 -4.16
N VAL A 252 -3.20 -3.95 -3.47
CA VAL A 252 -4.35 -3.25 -4.07
C VAL A 252 -4.37 -1.76 -3.73
N GLY A 253 -3.23 -1.20 -3.32
CA GLY A 253 -3.06 0.21 -2.98
C GLY A 253 -3.52 1.13 -4.09
N THR A 254 -4.29 2.17 -3.76
CA THR A 254 -5.05 3.02 -4.70
C THR A 254 -6.04 2.26 -5.57
N VAL A 255 -5.68 1.07 -6.08
CA VAL A 255 -6.49 0.30 -7.03
C VAL A 255 -7.88 0.03 -6.48
N TRP A 256 -7.97 -0.50 -5.25
CA TRP A 256 -9.26 -0.75 -4.62
C TRP A 256 -10.10 0.51 -4.49
N ARG A 257 -9.51 1.61 -4.07
CA ARG A 257 -10.18 2.91 -3.95
C ARG A 257 -10.81 3.36 -5.29
N GLU A 258 -10.10 3.17 -6.37
CA GLU A 258 -10.56 3.60 -7.70
C GLU A 258 -11.68 2.72 -8.26
N VAL A 259 -11.59 1.39 -8.02
CA VAL A 259 -12.55 0.43 -8.60
C VAL A 259 -13.74 0.12 -7.69
N LEU A 260 -13.70 0.46 -6.41
CA LEU A 260 -14.75 0.08 -5.45
C LEU A 260 -16.15 0.61 -5.79
N ARG A 261 -16.26 1.60 -6.67
CA ARG A 261 -17.53 2.18 -7.15
C ARG A 261 -18.13 1.45 -8.34
N ASP A 262 -17.32 0.66 -9.05
CA ASP A 262 -17.75 -0.16 -10.17
C ASP A 262 -17.60 -1.63 -9.81
N PRO A 263 -18.70 -2.31 -9.40
CA PRO A 263 -18.64 -3.70 -8.98
C PRO A 263 -18.15 -4.65 -10.08
N THR A 264 -18.36 -4.32 -11.34
CA THR A 264 -17.91 -5.10 -12.50
C THR A 264 -16.39 -5.03 -12.60
N THR A 265 -15.84 -3.83 -12.68
CA THR A 265 -14.39 -3.62 -12.70
C THR A 265 -13.72 -4.17 -11.43
N ALA A 266 -14.29 -3.94 -10.25
CA ALA A 266 -13.77 -4.48 -8.99
C ALA A 266 -13.73 -6.01 -8.97
N ALA A 267 -14.75 -6.68 -9.54
CA ALA A 267 -14.78 -8.13 -9.64
C ALA A 267 -13.71 -8.66 -10.61
N HIS A 268 -13.49 -8.01 -11.74
CA HIS A 268 -12.41 -8.37 -12.66
C HIS A 268 -11.04 -8.17 -12.02
N VAL A 269 -10.78 -7.04 -11.37
CA VAL A 269 -9.52 -6.76 -10.68
C VAL A 269 -9.22 -7.82 -9.62
N LEU A 270 -10.10 -7.97 -8.63
CA LEU A 270 -9.87 -8.91 -7.53
C LEU A 270 -9.90 -10.36 -8.00
N GLY A 271 -10.84 -10.70 -8.90
CA GLY A 271 -10.98 -12.05 -9.44
C GLY A 271 -9.74 -12.51 -10.19
N LYS A 272 -9.18 -11.68 -11.08
CA LYS A 272 -7.94 -11.95 -11.81
C LYS A 272 -6.75 -12.13 -10.87
N LEU A 273 -6.55 -11.19 -9.94
CA LEU A 273 -5.43 -11.23 -9.00
C LEU A 273 -5.50 -12.46 -8.09
N LEU A 274 -6.65 -12.73 -7.48
CA LEU A 274 -6.83 -13.91 -6.62
C LEU A 274 -6.65 -15.24 -7.39
N LYS A 275 -7.10 -15.29 -8.65
CA LYS A 275 -6.99 -16.48 -9.49
C LYS A 275 -5.55 -16.74 -9.93
N ARG A 276 -4.84 -15.71 -10.37
CA ARG A 276 -3.56 -15.87 -11.08
C ARG A 276 -2.34 -15.65 -10.19
N VAL A 277 -2.36 -14.63 -9.33
CA VAL A 277 -1.26 -14.42 -8.36
C VAL A 277 -1.40 -15.42 -7.20
N GLY A 278 -2.63 -15.73 -6.86
CA GLY A 278 -3.00 -16.68 -5.81
C GLY A 278 -3.51 -15.98 -4.55
N ARG A 279 -4.47 -16.61 -3.90
CA ARG A 279 -5.11 -16.12 -2.67
C ARG A 279 -4.10 -15.70 -1.60
N GLY A 280 -3.00 -16.42 -1.47
CA GLY A 280 -1.98 -16.20 -0.44
C GLY A 280 -1.01 -15.06 -0.76
N ARG A 281 -1.14 -14.38 -1.89
CA ARG A 281 -0.20 -13.39 -2.40
C ARG A 281 -0.82 -12.03 -2.75
N VAL A 282 -2.09 -11.85 -2.51
CA VAL A 282 -2.77 -10.54 -2.63
C VAL A 282 -2.77 -9.86 -1.26
N LEU A 283 -2.29 -8.62 -1.21
CA LEU A 283 -2.08 -7.84 -0.01
C LEU A 283 -3.05 -6.65 0.03
N TRP A 284 -3.50 -6.32 1.22
CA TRP A 284 -4.20 -5.07 1.49
C TRP A 284 -3.20 -3.92 1.55
N GLY A 285 -3.37 -2.95 0.69
CA GLY A 285 -2.71 -1.66 0.71
C GLY A 285 -3.73 -0.58 0.38
N THR A 286 -3.59 0.62 0.90
CA THR A 286 -4.56 1.71 0.65
C THR A 286 -3.94 2.93 0.01
N ASP A 287 -2.62 3.07 0.07
CA ASP A 287 -1.91 4.27 -0.32
C ASP A 287 -2.33 5.48 0.57
N ALA A 288 -2.79 5.18 1.81
CA ALA A 288 -3.11 6.20 2.79
C ALA A 288 -1.80 6.92 3.23
N ILE A 289 -1.86 8.19 3.57
CA ILE A 289 -3.03 9.02 3.85
C ILE A 289 -3.30 10.05 2.73
N TRP A 290 -2.88 9.75 1.50
CA TRP A 290 -3.17 10.64 0.36
C TRP A 290 -4.67 10.92 0.19
N TYR A 291 -5.49 10.03 0.70
CA TYR A 291 -6.96 10.10 0.57
C TYR A 291 -7.66 10.18 1.93
N GLY A 292 -6.93 10.51 3.01
CA GLY A 292 -7.42 10.49 4.38
C GLY A 292 -7.51 9.08 4.96
N SER A 293 -8.37 8.90 5.97
CA SER A 293 -8.54 7.59 6.64
C SER A 293 -9.00 6.50 5.67
N PRO A 294 -8.39 5.30 5.70
CA PRO A 294 -8.77 4.17 4.86
C PRO A 294 -10.04 3.44 5.31
N GLN A 295 -10.75 3.90 6.34
CA GLN A 295 -11.89 3.19 6.92
C GLN A 295 -13.00 2.89 5.91
N THR A 296 -13.33 3.85 5.04
CA THR A 296 -14.36 3.64 4.01
C THR A 296 -13.97 2.57 3.00
N GLN A 297 -12.68 2.49 2.66
CA GLN A 297 -12.15 1.46 1.77
C GLN A 297 -12.23 0.07 2.41
N LEU A 298 -11.86 -0.04 3.70
CA LEU A 298 -11.98 -1.28 4.48
C LEU A 298 -13.41 -1.79 4.51
N GLN A 299 -14.37 -0.91 4.77
CA GLN A 299 -15.77 -1.31 4.86
C GLN A 299 -16.36 -1.70 3.51
N ALA A 300 -16.01 -0.97 2.46
CA ALA A 300 -16.38 -1.34 1.12
C ALA A 300 -15.82 -2.73 0.74
N PHE A 301 -14.57 -3.04 1.10
CA PHE A 301 -13.97 -4.35 0.83
C PHE A 301 -14.68 -5.47 1.62
N ARG A 302 -15.00 -5.23 2.88
CA ARG A 302 -15.76 -6.19 3.71
C ARG A 302 -17.14 -6.51 3.12
N ALA A 303 -17.82 -5.49 2.58
CA ALA A 303 -19.13 -5.64 2.00
C ALA A 303 -19.14 -6.24 0.59
N PHE A 304 -18.01 -6.12 -0.15
CA PHE A 304 -17.92 -6.54 -1.53
C PHE A 304 -17.90 -8.08 -1.66
N THR A 305 -18.50 -8.57 -2.74
CA THR A 305 -18.48 -9.99 -3.13
C THR A 305 -18.36 -10.11 -4.65
N ILE A 306 -17.65 -11.13 -5.11
CA ILE A 306 -17.67 -11.52 -6.52
C ILE A 306 -18.93 -12.35 -6.75
N SER A 307 -19.77 -11.97 -7.71
CA SER A 307 -21.04 -12.68 -8.00
C SER A 307 -20.78 -14.10 -8.48
N HIS A 308 -21.76 -14.99 -8.28
CA HIS A 308 -21.70 -16.37 -8.82
C HIS A 308 -21.55 -16.37 -10.34
N GLU A 309 -22.21 -15.45 -11.03
CA GLU A 309 -22.08 -15.31 -12.48
C GLU A 309 -20.61 -15.06 -12.88
N PHE A 310 -19.89 -14.18 -12.19
CA PHE A 310 -18.48 -13.91 -12.48
C PHE A 310 -17.57 -15.08 -12.08
N GLN A 311 -17.94 -15.82 -11.02
CA GLN A 311 -17.22 -17.02 -10.65
C GLN A 311 -17.35 -18.09 -11.73
N ASP A 312 -18.55 -18.29 -12.26
CA ASP A 312 -18.83 -19.31 -13.29
C ASP A 312 -18.24 -18.92 -14.65
N LEU A 313 -18.43 -17.67 -15.10
CA LEU A 313 -17.98 -17.23 -16.43
C LEU A 313 -16.45 -17.11 -16.53
N PHE A 314 -15.79 -16.64 -15.50
CA PHE A 314 -14.36 -16.31 -15.54
C PHE A 314 -13.50 -17.22 -14.65
N GLY A 315 -14.13 -18.13 -13.90
CA GLY A 315 -13.44 -19.00 -12.94
C GLY A 315 -12.78 -18.22 -11.82
N TYR A 316 -13.36 -17.08 -11.41
CA TYR A 316 -12.87 -16.31 -10.30
C TYR A 316 -13.18 -16.98 -8.97
N PRO A 317 -12.26 -16.94 -7.98
CA PRO A 317 -12.57 -17.49 -6.67
C PRO A 317 -13.61 -16.63 -5.96
N ALA A 318 -14.44 -17.28 -5.12
CA ALA A 318 -15.35 -16.56 -4.23
C ALA A 318 -14.58 -15.71 -3.22
N LEU A 319 -14.99 -14.46 -3.04
CA LEU A 319 -14.43 -13.58 -2.02
C LEU A 319 -15.12 -13.85 -0.68
N THR A 320 -14.81 -15.00 -0.06
CA THR A 320 -15.33 -15.40 1.24
C THR A 320 -14.71 -14.60 2.38
N ASP A 321 -15.27 -14.66 3.58
CA ASP A 321 -14.72 -13.98 4.76
C ASP A 321 -13.28 -14.44 5.06
N SER A 322 -12.98 -15.74 4.84
CA SER A 322 -11.62 -16.24 5.01
C SER A 322 -10.64 -15.68 3.95
N VAL A 323 -11.08 -15.51 2.70
CA VAL A 323 -10.26 -14.84 1.65
C VAL A 323 -10.05 -13.37 2.00
N LYS A 324 -11.08 -12.68 2.49
CA LYS A 324 -10.96 -11.29 2.95
C LYS A 324 -9.98 -11.16 4.11
N ALA A 325 -10.04 -12.06 5.08
CA ALA A 325 -9.10 -12.07 6.21
C ALA A 325 -7.64 -12.28 5.75
N ASP A 326 -7.43 -13.16 4.77
CA ASP A 326 -6.10 -13.35 4.17
C ASP A 326 -5.60 -12.05 3.53
N VAL A 327 -6.39 -11.44 2.66
CA VAL A 327 -6.03 -10.21 1.95
C VAL A 327 -5.85 -9.05 2.92
N LEU A 328 -6.76 -8.86 3.87
CA LEU A 328 -6.74 -7.72 4.80
C LEU A 328 -5.54 -7.74 5.75
N GLY A 329 -4.97 -8.92 6.07
CA GLY A 329 -3.84 -8.90 6.98
C GLY A 329 -3.06 -10.19 7.14
N LEU A 330 -3.67 -11.37 7.00
CA LEU A 330 -2.97 -12.62 7.28
C LEU A 330 -1.87 -12.92 6.23
N ASN A 331 -2.05 -12.49 4.98
CA ASN A 331 -1.02 -12.58 3.95
C ASN A 331 0.19 -11.69 4.31
N ALA A 332 -0.06 -10.44 4.67
CA ALA A 332 1.00 -9.53 5.11
C ALA A 332 1.69 -10.02 6.40
N ALA A 333 0.93 -10.60 7.33
CA ALA A 333 1.51 -11.17 8.53
C ALA A 333 2.48 -12.32 8.21
N ARG A 334 2.17 -13.16 7.22
CA ARG A 334 3.09 -14.20 6.75
C ARG A 334 4.33 -13.62 6.07
N LEU A 335 4.14 -12.63 5.19
CA LEU A 335 5.23 -11.99 4.44
C LEU A 335 6.23 -11.29 5.37
N PHE A 336 5.74 -10.58 6.39
CA PHE A 336 6.56 -9.78 7.29
C PHE A 336 6.78 -10.43 8.68
N HIS A 337 6.46 -11.71 8.80
CA HIS A 337 6.69 -12.52 10.02
C HIS A 337 6.05 -11.91 11.28
N LEU A 338 4.84 -11.34 11.15
CA LEU A 338 4.11 -10.80 12.30
C LEU A 338 3.42 -11.91 13.09
N ASP A 339 3.65 -11.96 14.39
CA ASP A 339 2.86 -12.81 15.28
C ASP A 339 1.48 -12.18 15.50
N VAL A 340 0.48 -12.69 14.77
CA VAL A 340 -0.89 -12.19 14.79
C VAL A 340 -1.50 -12.27 16.18
N HIS A 341 -1.25 -13.39 16.91
CA HIS A 341 -1.83 -13.59 18.24
C HIS A 341 -1.20 -12.63 19.25
N ALA A 342 0.13 -12.59 19.34
CA ALA A 342 0.84 -11.70 20.25
C ALA A 342 0.52 -10.23 19.96
N THR A 343 0.49 -9.84 18.67
CA THR A 343 0.15 -8.47 18.28
C THR A 343 -1.29 -8.11 18.69
N ARG A 344 -2.28 -8.97 18.44
CA ARG A 344 -3.67 -8.74 18.87
C ARG A 344 -3.78 -8.57 20.38
N CYS A 345 -3.14 -9.45 21.15
CA CYS A 345 -3.14 -9.36 22.61
C CYS A 345 -2.54 -8.05 23.12
N ALA A 346 -1.39 -7.65 22.58
CA ALA A 346 -0.71 -6.43 22.98
C ALA A 346 -1.50 -5.15 22.62
N LEU A 347 -2.21 -5.16 21.49
CA LEU A 347 -2.96 -3.99 21.01
C LEU A 347 -4.41 -3.93 21.51
N ALA A 348 -4.95 -4.99 22.10
CA ALA A 348 -6.35 -5.04 22.55
C ALA A 348 -6.70 -3.95 23.58
N THR A 349 -5.76 -3.60 24.43
CA THR A 349 -5.93 -2.62 25.54
C THR A 349 -4.94 -1.47 25.46
N ASP A 350 -4.29 -1.25 24.32
CA ASP A 350 -3.32 -0.18 24.18
C ASP A 350 -4.00 1.21 24.22
N PRO A 351 -3.23 2.29 24.49
CA PRO A 351 -3.74 3.65 24.56
C PRO A 351 -4.51 4.09 23.31
N LEU A 352 -4.07 3.71 22.10
CA LEU A 352 -4.75 4.09 20.86
C LEU A 352 -6.09 3.37 20.70
N THR A 353 -6.15 2.08 21.01
CA THR A 353 -7.40 1.31 21.00
C THR A 353 -8.37 1.83 22.06
N THR A 354 -7.87 2.15 23.25
CA THR A 354 -8.66 2.76 24.33
C THR A 354 -9.20 4.12 23.92
N ALA A 355 -8.35 5.00 23.36
CA ALA A 355 -8.77 6.33 22.89
C ALA A 355 -9.83 6.23 21.77
N ARG A 356 -9.68 5.30 20.82
CA ARG A 356 -10.65 5.04 19.75
C ARG A 356 -12.01 4.61 20.34
N THR A 357 -11.99 3.69 21.28
CA THR A 357 -13.21 3.19 21.95
C THR A 357 -13.90 4.31 22.73
N THR A 358 -13.13 5.08 23.50
CA THR A 358 -13.66 6.22 24.26
C THR A 358 -14.28 7.28 23.34
N ALA A 359 -13.59 7.64 22.24
CA ALA A 359 -14.13 8.58 21.28
C ALA A 359 -15.43 8.07 20.60
N ALA A 360 -15.53 6.76 20.35
CA ALA A 360 -16.75 6.17 19.82
C ALA A 360 -17.93 6.27 20.82
N HIS A 361 -17.69 6.02 22.10
CA HIS A 361 -18.71 6.20 23.14
C HIS A 361 -19.14 7.67 23.29
N LEU A 362 -18.18 8.60 23.36
CA LEU A 362 -18.48 10.04 23.46
C LEU A 362 -19.28 10.57 22.26
N ARG A 363 -19.07 10.01 21.06
CA ARG A 363 -19.87 10.33 19.88
C ARG A 363 -21.30 9.75 19.98
N ALA A 364 -21.43 8.52 20.46
CA ALA A 364 -22.72 7.89 20.68
C ALA A 364 -23.56 8.65 21.69
N ASP A 365 -22.93 9.21 22.71
CA ASP A 365 -23.56 10.00 23.76
C ASP A 365 -23.77 11.49 23.37
N GLY A 366 -23.36 11.89 22.16
CA GLY A 366 -23.47 13.27 21.68
C GLY A 366 -22.49 14.25 22.28
N ALA A 367 -21.52 13.80 23.09
CA ALA A 367 -20.47 14.63 23.68
C ALA A 367 -19.36 15.02 22.71
N LEU A 368 -19.20 14.27 21.61
CA LEU A 368 -18.38 14.63 20.47
C LEU A 368 -19.24 14.71 19.22
N PRO A 369 -18.91 15.59 18.27
CA PRO A 369 -19.57 15.63 16.96
C PRO A 369 -19.63 14.23 16.37
N ALA A 370 -20.77 13.90 15.74
CA ALA A 370 -20.84 12.71 14.91
C ALA A 370 -19.67 12.79 13.91
N ALA A 371 -18.88 11.73 13.84
CA ALA A 371 -17.85 11.66 12.81
C ALA A 371 -18.55 11.86 11.46
N ALA A 372 -18.08 12.81 10.66
CA ALA A 372 -18.64 13.07 9.34
C ALA A 372 -18.62 11.75 8.56
N ARG A 373 -19.78 11.10 8.42
CA ARG A 373 -20.01 9.76 7.85
C ARG A 373 -18.72 8.96 7.74
N PRO A 374 -18.22 8.43 8.85
CA PRO A 374 -16.85 7.99 8.85
C PRO A 374 -16.65 6.78 7.99
N ASN A 375 -17.68 6.01 7.69
CA ASN A 375 -17.30 4.61 7.66
C ASN A 375 -17.85 3.84 6.47
N GLY A 376 -18.42 4.46 5.47
CA GLY A 376 -18.94 3.77 4.30
C GLY A 376 -19.95 2.66 4.64
N PRO A 377 -20.26 1.81 3.71
CA PRO A 377 -21.21 0.74 3.88
C PRO A 377 -20.66 -0.37 4.80
N THR A 378 -21.51 -0.91 5.66
CA THR A 378 -21.20 -2.03 6.55
C THR A 378 -21.91 -3.32 6.12
N THR A 379 -22.84 -3.21 5.18
CA THR A 379 -23.60 -4.33 4.62
C THR A 379 -23.57 -4.27 3.09
N ARG A 380 -23.80 -5.40 2.44
CA ARG A 380 -23.92 -5.44 0.97
C ARG A 380 -25.01 -4.49 0.46
N ARG A 381 -26.12 -4.39 1.15
CA ARG A 381 -27.21 -3.49 0.77
C ARG A 381 -26.78 -2.02 0.81
N GLU A 382 -26.12 -1.61 1.87
CA GLU A 382 -25.56 -0.26 1.99
C GLU A 382 -24.50 0.02 0.93
N MET A 383 -23.65 -0.97 0.64
CA MET A 383 -22.65 -0.88 -0.43
C MET A 383 -23.33 -0.62 -1.79
N LEU A 384 -24.35 -1.36 -2.15
CA LEU A 384 -25.08 -1.17 -3.40
C LEU A 384 -25.77 0.21 -3.46
N GLN A 385 -26.37 0.66 -2.34
CA GLN A 385 -26.94 1.99 -2.23
C GLN A 385 -25.88 3.08 -2.38
N TRP A 386 -24.73 2.89 -1.79
CA TRP A 386 -23.60 3.84 -1.86
C TRP A 386 -23.04 3.92 -3.28
N LEU A 387 -22.86 2.78 -3.95
CA LEU A 387 -22.44 2.72 -5.35
C LEU A 387 -23.44 3.37 -6.32
N ALA A 388 -24.72 3.27 -6.03
CA ALA A 388 -25.78 3.92 -6.81
C ALA A 388 -25.82 5.44 -6.60
N THR A 389 -25.08 6.00 -5.62
CA THR A 389 -25.04 7.44 -5.37
C THR A 389 -24.16 8.12 -6.41
N PRO A 390 -24.60 9.20 -7.11
CA PRO A 390 -23.81 9.89 -8.09
C PRO A 390 -22.44 10.34 -7.53
N ALA A 391 -21.41 10.22 -8.37
CA ALA A 391 -20.02 10.51 -8.00
C ALA A 391 -19.80 11.93 -7.41
N THR A 392 -20.64 12.89 -7.82
CA THR A 392 -20.61 14.28 -7.32
C THR A 392 -20.93 14.44 -5.84
N ARG A 393 -21.54 13.42 -5.21
CA ARG A 393 -21.83 13.38 -3.77
C ARG A 393 -20.83 12.58 -2.94
N TRP A 394 -19.89 11.99 -3.61
CA TRP A 394 -18.81 11.23 -2.99
C TRP A 394 -17.48 11.93 -3.24
N THR A 395 -17.26 13.03 -2.60
CA THR A 395 -15.92 13.51 -2.32
C THR A 395 -15.42 12.74 -1.10
N PRO A 396 -14.28 12.07 -1.17
CA PRO A 396 -13.60 11.68 0.06
C PRO A 396 -13.40 12.98 0.86
N LEU A 397 -13.91 13.01 2.06
CA LEU A 397 -13.63 14.07 3.01
C LEU A 397 -12.16 14.03 3.38
#